data_516f4ca45ff8e1b42ea0e830289b817a
#
_entry.id   516f4ca45ff8e1b42ea0e830289b817a
#
_cell.length_a   1.000
_cell.length_b   1.000
_cell.length_c   1.000
_cell.angle_alpha   90.00
_cell.angle_beta   90.00
_cell.angle_gamma   90.00
#
_symmetry.space_group_name_H-M   'P 1'
#
loop_
_entity.id
_entity.type
_entity.pdbx_description
1 polymer ?
#
loop_
_entity_poly.entity_id
_entity_poly.type
_entity_poly.pdbx_seq_one_letter_code
_entity_poly.pdbx_strand_id
1 'polypeptide(L)'
;NTYTNAAGCDSVHTLDLTINNAVSSVVNREECDSLQIDGSTYYTSGTFYYTIPKITDGCDSNITLNLTINYTDSIVLPVDSACDTYQWNVDGQTYTTSALDTGFTQLTFNTTTAFGCDSSIYQNVYFGLRTTEIADTTVCEDFDWIVNGNIVGSVNQLGTDTLYFTTTN
;
A
#
# COMPACT_ATOMS: atom_id res chain seq x y z
N ASN A 1 -34.82 56.87 -23.92
CA ASN A 1 -36.11 57.15 -24.54
C ASN A 1 -36.96 57.97 -23.55
N THR A 2 -37.56 59.06 -24.02
CA THR A 2 -38.58 59.85 -23.29
C THR A 2 -39.97 59.29 -23.53
N TYR A 3 -40.70 59.05 -22.45
CA TYR A 3 -42.09 58.64 -22.49
C TYR A 3 -42.93 59.74 -21.85
N THR A 4 -44.08 59.99 -22.41
CA THR A 4 -45.06 60.91 -21.85
C THR A 4 -45.91 60.22 -20.81
N ASN A 5 -46.08 60.81 -19.63
CA ASN A 5 -46.99 60.30 -18.59
C ASN A 5 -48.46 60.62 -18.96
N ALA A 6 -49.42 60.11 -18.16
CA ALA A 6 -50.83 60.31 -18.42
C ALA A 6 -51.28 61.80 -18.35
N ALA A 7 -50.46 62.70 -17.85
CA ALA A 7 -50.69 64.15 -17.78
C ALA A 7 -50.02 64.90 -18.97
N GLY A 8 -49.39 64.20 -19.92
CA GLY A 8 -48.70 64.78 -21.07
C GLY A 8 -47.31 65.34 -20.79
N CYS A 9 -46.73 65.09 -19.59
CA CYS A 9 -45.41 65.53 -19.24
C CYS A 9 -44.35 64.48 -19.62
N ASP A 10 -43.13 64.93 -20.02
CA ASP A 10 -42.04 64.05 -20.30
C ASP A 10 -41.57 63.31 -19.03
N SER A 11 -41.43 62.01 -19.20
CA SER A 11 -40.92 61.12 -18.15
C SER A 11 -39.59 60.47 -18.58
N VAL A 12 -38.57 60.60 -17.74
CA VAL A 12 -37.25 60.00 -18.00
C VAL A 12 -37.15 58.74 -17.16
N HIS A 13 -36.92 57.62 -17.81
CA HIS A 13 -36.57 56.37 -17.16
C HIS A 13 -35.09 56.13 -17.30
N THR A 14 -34.40 56.00 -16.17
CA THR A 14 -32.99 55.69 -16.11
C THR A 14 -32.84 54.21 -15.73
N LEU A 15 -32.09 53.44 -16.51
CA LEU A 15 -31.73 52.05 -16.23
C LEU A 15 -30.22 52.05 -15.89
N ASP A 16 -29.89 51.74 -14.66
CA ASP A 16 -28.53 51.38 -14.28
C ASP A 16 -28.32 49.89 -14.52
N LEU A 17 -27.53 49.57 -15.55
CA LEU A 17 -27.24 48.19 -15.93
C LEU A 17 -25.79 47.86 -15.62
N THR A 18 -25.57 46.90 -14.77
CA THR A 18 -24.28 46.26 -14.55
C THR A 18 -24.24 44.91 -15.23
N ILE A 19 -23.30 44.71 -16.13
CA ILE A 19 -23.08 43.42 -16.80
C ILE A 19 -21.83 42.80 -16.19
N ASN A 20 -22.03 41.66 -15.54
CA ASN A 20 -20.94 40.85 -15.06
C ASN A 20 -20.66 39.71 -16.06
N ASN A 21 -19.41 39.31 -16.20
CA ASN A 21 -19.00 38.24 -17.08
C ASN A 21 -18.81 36.95 -16.32
N ALA A 22 -19.24 35.86 -16.92
CA ALA A 22 -18.88 34.51 -16.45
C ALA A 22 -17.37 34.31 -16.58
N VAL A 23 -16.77 33.68 -15.57
CA VAL A 23 -15.35 33.32 -15.55
C VAL A 23 -15.20 31.85 -15.86
N SER A 24 -14.27 31.53 -16.78
CA SER A 24 -13.91 30.16 -17.07
C SER A 24 -12.51 29.89 -16.53
N SER A 25 -12.31 28.80 -15.84
CA SER A 25 -11.00 28.37 -15.34
C SER A 25 -10.74 26.88 -15.62
N VAL A 26 -9.45 26.56 -15.79
CA VAL A 26 -8.98 25.20 -15.94
C VAL A 26 -8.26 24.82 -14.66
N VAL A 27 -8.65 23.68 -14.06
CA VAL A 27 -8.06 23.13 -12.86
C VAL A 27 -7.47 21.77 -13.20
N ASN A 28 -6.19 21.58 -12.90
CA ASN A 28 -5.54 20.27 -13.01
C ASN A 28 -5.44 19.68 -11.61
N ARG A 29 -5.87 18.44 -11.46
CA ARG A 29 -5.84 17.68 -10.21
C ARG A 29 -5.27 16.29 -10.46
N GLU A 30 -4.48 15.85 -9.49
CA GLU A 30 -3.94 14.51 -9.42
C GLU A 30 -4.26 13.94 -8.05
N GLU A 31 -4.95 12.82 -8.01
CA GLU A 31 -5.48 12.22 -6.78
C GLU A 31 -5.32 10.69 -6.84
N CYS A 32 -5.39 10.06 -5.68
CA CYS A 32 -5.32 8.61 -5.56
C CYS A 32 -6.71 8.01 -5.44
N ASP A 33 -6.97 6.97 -6.25
CA ASP A 33 -8.19 6.14 -6.27
C ASP A 33 -9.46 6.89 -6.66
N SER A 34 -9.68 8.08 -6.10
CA SER A 34 -10.87 8.87 -6.41
C SER A 34 -10.73 10.32 -5.99
N LEU A 35 -11.53 11.17 -6.63
CA LEU A 35 -11.74 12.56 -6.22
C LEU A 35 -13.22 12.80 -5.92
N GLN A 36 -13.51 13.35 -4.76
CA GLN A 36 -14.85 13.86 -4.46
C GLN A 36 -14.86 15.39 -4.59
N ILE A 37 -15.71 15.90 -5.48
CA ILE A 37 -15.89 17.32 -5.70
C ILE A 37 -17.37 17.59 -6.05
N ASP A 38 -17.93 18.66 -5.48
CA ASP A 38 -19.30 19.12 -5.72
C ASP A 38 -20.36 18.00 -5.61
N GLY A 39 -20.21 17.14 -4.59
CA GLY A 39 -21.13 16.02 -4.34
C GLY A 39 -21.00 14.83 -5.30
N SER A 40 -20.10 14.89 -6.27
CA SER A 40 -19.79 13.82 -7.22
C SER A 40 -18.46 13.17 -6.90
N THR A 41 -18.36 11.85 -7.10
CA THR A 41 -17.10 11.10 -6.95
C THR A 41 -16.63 10.58 -8.30
N TYR A 42 -15.40 10.91 -8.64
CA TYR A 42 -14.74 10.51 -9.88
C TYR A 42 -13.70 9.45 -9.57
N TYR A 43 -13.77 8.31 -10.25
CA TYR A 43 -12.86 7.16 -10.06
C TYR A 43 -11.89 6.97 -11.22
N THR A 44 -12.01 7.76 -12.27
CA THR A 44 -11.20 7.62 -13.48
C THR A 44 -10.65 8.96 -13.93
N SER A 45 -9.48 8.93 -14.54
CA SER A 45 -8.89 10.10 -15.19
C SER A 45 -9.78 10.59 -16.33
N GLY A 46 -9.81 11.90 -16.53
CA GLY A 46 -10.58 12.50 -17.61
C GLY A 46 -10.68 14.01 -17.50
N THR A 47 -11.37 14.61 -18.47
CA THR A 47 -11.73 16.03 -18.44
C THR A 47 -13.22 16.14 -18.12
N PHE A 48 -13.53 16.86 -17.06
CA PHE A 48 -14.89 17.07 -16.56
C PHE A 48 -15.24 18.55 -16.60
N TYR A 49 -16.51 18.82 -16.78
CA TYR A 49 -17.02 20.18 -16.85
C TYR A 49 -18.10 20.34 -15.79
N TYR A 50 -17.98 21.37 -14.95
CA TYR A 50 -19.01 21.72 -14.00
C TYR A 50 -19.08 23.23 -13.82
N THR A 51 -20.21 23.67 -13.31
CA THR A 51 -20.52 25.09 -13.13
C THR A 51 -20.66 25.39 -11.66
N ILE A 52 -19.93 26.37 -11.17
CA ILE A 52 -20.11 26.88 -9.81
C ILE A 52 -21.05 28.06 -9.86
N PRO A 53 -22.26 27.96 -9.27
CA PRO A 53 -23.19 29.08 -9.22
C PRO A 53 -22.66 30.16 -8.30
N LYS A 54 -22.68 31.39 -8.76
CA LYS A 54 -22.28 32.55 -7.93
C LYS A 54 -23.51 33.12 -7.21
N ILE A 55 -23.46 33.11 -5.88
CA ILE A 55 -24.61 33.43 -5.02
C ILE A 55 -24.92 34.95 -4.96
N THR A 56 -23.97 35.82 -5.27
CA THR A 56 -24.09 37.26 -4.97
C THR A 56 -24.14 38.22 -6.15
N ASP A 57 -23.60 37.87 -7.34
CA ASP A 57 -23.51 38.84 -8.45
C ASP A 57 -23.79 38.25 -9.85
N GLY A 58 -24.47 37.13 -9.91
CA GLY A 58 -25.26 36.76 -11.07
C GLY A 58 -24.57 36.08 -12.25
N CYS A 59 -23.28 35.79 -12.24
CA CYS A 59 -22.64 35.03 -13.33
C CYS A 59 -21.97 33.76 -12.81
N ASP A 60 -22.40 32.63 -13.30
CA ASP A 60 -21.82 31.32 -12.96
C ASP A 60 -20.40 31.19 -13.52
N SER A 61 -19.57 30.45 -12.82
CA SER A 61 -18.20 30.15 -13.27
C SER A 61 -18.14 28.74 -13.85
N ASN A 62 -17.64 28.63 -15.09
CA ASN A 62 -17.42 27.34 -15.73
C ASN A 62 -16.03 26.81 -15.42
N ILE A 63 -15.98 25.63 -14.87
CA ILE A 63 -14.72 24.96 -14.51
C ILE A 63 -14.49 23.78 -15.45
N THR A 64 -13.30 23.72 -16.03
CA THR A 64 -12.79 22.55 -16.72
C THR A 64 -11.80 21.86 -15.77
N LEU A 65 -12.15 20.68 -15.30
CA LEU A 65 -11.30 19.86 -14.45
C LEU A 65 -10.59 18.80 -15.30
N ASN A 66 -9.28 18.90 -15.40
CA ASN A 66 -8.42 17.83 -15.91
C ASN A 66 -7.96 16.99 -14.72
N LEU A 67 -8.52 15.81 -14.59
CA LEU A 67 -8.28 14.91 -13.48
C LEU A 67 -7.41 13.74 -13.92
N THR A 68 -6.34 13.50 -13.15
CA THR A 68 -5.54 12.28 -13.21
C THR A 68 -5.81 11.48 -11.95
N ILE A 69 -6.32 10.26 -12.09
CA ILE A 69 -6.45 9.31 -10.98
C ILE A 69 -5.34 8.28 -11.12
N ASN A 70 -4.51 8.22 -10.08
CA ASN A 70 -3.55 7.16 -9.86
C ASN A 70 -4.14 6.18 -8.86
N TYR A 71 -3.76 4.91 -8.95
CA TYR A 71 -4.34 3.90 -8.08
C TYR A 71 -3.34 3.42 -7.05
N THR A 72 -3.86 3.08 -5.87
CA THR A 72 -3.14 2.26 -4.91
C THR A 72 -2.81 0.92 -5.56
N ASP A 73 -1.67 0.35 -5.18
CA ASP A 73 -1.24 -0.94 -5.67
C ASP A 73 -0.91 -1.87 -4.51
N SER A 74 -1.04 -3.16 -4.73
CA SER A 74 -0.61 -4.17 -3.77
C SER A 74 0.08 -5.31 -4.48
N ILE A 75 1.25 -5.66 -3.97
CA ILE A 75 2.07 -6.74 -4.51
C ILE A 75 2.09 -7.88 -3.50
N VAL A 76 1.74 -9.08 -3.95
CA VAL A 76 1.89 -10.31 -3.15
C VAL A 76 3.10 -11.06 -3.69
N LEU A 77 4.13 -11.17 -2.87
CA LEU A 77 5.33 -11.93 -3.20
C LEU A 77 5.07 -13.43 -3.02
N PRO A 78 5.83 -14.29 -3.71
CA PRO A 78 5.78 -15.73 -3.52
C PRO A 78 5.98 -16.10 -2.04
N VAL A 79 5.36 -17.23 -1.65
CA VAL A 79 5.58 -17.78 -0.32
C VAL A 79 7.04 -18.21 -0.18
N ASP A 80 7.62 -17.90 0.96
CA ASP A 80 8.98 -18.31 1.32
C ASP A 80 8.94 -19.14 2.61
N SER A 81 10.07 -19.74 2.98
CA SER A 81 10.20 -20.55 4.19
C SER A 81 11.53 -20.30 4.89
N ALA A 82 11.50 -20.40 6.21
CA ALA A 82 12.68 -20.23 7.04
C ALA A 82 12.61 -21.12 8.29
N CYS A 83 13.79 -21.37 8.88
CA CYS A 83 13.92 -21.92 10.21
C CYS A 83 14.46 -20.83 11.12
N ASP A 84 13.82 -20.57 12.25
CA ASP A 84 14.21 -19.62 13.27
C ASP A 84 14.20 -18.13 12.85
N THR A 85 14.90 -17.75 11.77
CA THR A 85 15.03 -16.36 11.32
C THR A 85 14.83 -16.23 9.83
N TYR A 86 14.22 -15.11 9.43
CA TYR A 86 14.01 -14.74 8.04
C TYR A 86 14.41 -13.28 7.84
N GLN A 87 15.37 -13.04 6.95
CA GLN A 87 15.70 -11.68 6.54
C GLN A 87 14.86 -11.29 5.33
N TRP A 88 13.96 -10.33 5.53
CA TRP A 88 13.12 -9.87 4.44
C TRP A 88 13.81 -8.76 3.64
N ASN A 89 14.07 -9.03 2.37
CA ASN A 89 14.80 -8.09 1.52
C ASN A 89 14.02 -6.82 1.16
N VAL A 90 12.71 -6.81 1.42
CA VAL A 90 11.84 -5.67 1.10
C VAL A 90 12.07 -4.51 2.06
N ASP A 91 12.15 -4.80 3.35
CA ASP A 91 12.35 -3.79 4.41
C ASP A 91 13.74 -3.86 5.08
N GLY A 92 14.53 -4.90 4.74
CA GLY A 92 15.85 -5.15 5.32
C GLY A 92 15.82 -5.65 6.77
N GLN A 93 14.63 -5.95 7.33
CA GLN A 93 14.48 -6.41 8.70
C GLN A 93 14.66 -7.94 8.81
N THR A 94 15.03 -8.37 10.00
CA THR A 94 15.11 -9.79 10.34
C THR A 94 13.96 -10.13 11.26
N TYR A 95 13.14 -11.09 10.82
CA TYR A 95 12.02 -11.64 11.56
C TYR A 95 12.45 -12.94 12.24
N THR A 96 12.07 -13.09 13.50
CA THR A 96 12.40 -14.28 14.29
C THR A 96 11.12 -14.90 14.79
N THR A 97 11.07 -16.23 14.82
CA THR A 97 9.98 -16.95 15.49
C THR A 97 10.49 -17.58 16.77
N SER A 98 9.61 -17.75 17.74
CA SER A 98 9.91 -18.54 18.91
C SER A 98 9.85 -20.03 18.55
N ALA A 99 10.61 -20.87 19.25
CA ALA A 99 10.68 -22.32 18.99
C ALA A 99 9.32 -23.07 19.11
N LEU A 100 8.25 -22.36 19.45
CA LEU A 100 6.90 -22.91 19.63
C LEU A 100 5.92 -22.45 18.53
N ASP A 101 6.28 -21.47 17.72
CA ASP A 101 5.40 -20.89 16.70
C ASP A 101 5.79 -21.41 15.32
N THR A 102 5.15 -22.51 14.92
CA THR A 102 5.20 -22.97 13.52
C THR A 102 4.00 -22.45 12.77
N GLY A 103 4.21 -22.07 11.51
CA GLY A 103 3.12 -21.69 10.64
C GLY A 103 3.45 -20.54 9.72
N PHE A 104 2.41 -20.06 9.06
CA PHE A 104 2.55 -18.90 8.17
C PHE A 104 2.48 -17.59 8.95
N THR A 105 3.45 -16.73 8.68
CA THR A 105 3.42 -15.34 9.12
C THR A 105 3.34 -14.46 7.87
N GLN A 106 2.37 -13.55 7.82
CA GLN A 106 2.29 -12.56 6.75
C GLN A 106 3.10 -11.33 7.13
N LEU A 107 4.10 -11.03 6.33
CA LEU A 107 4.86 -9.80 6.40
C LEU A 107 4.20 -8.74 5.52
N THR A 108 4.20 -7.49 6.00
CA THR A 108 3.59 -6.35 5.28
C THR A 108 4.55 -5.18 5.33
N PHE A 109 4.80 -4.59 4.16
CA PHE A 109 5.55 -3.36 4.04
C PHE A 109 4.73 -2.33 3.28
N ASN A 110 4.50 -1.19 3.93
CA ASN A 110 3.77 -0.08 3.33
C ASN A 110 4.76 0.91 2.70
N THR A 111 4.48 1.27 1.49
CA THR A 111 5.26 2.20 0.68
C THR A 111 4.31 3.07 -0.15
N THR A 112 4.84 3.82 -1.08
CA THR A 112 4.03 4.60 -2.02
C THR A 112 4.41 4.25 -3.46
N THR A 113 3.45 4.35 -4.36
CA THR A 113 3.70 4.26 -5.80
C THR A 113 4.57 5.43 -6.29
N ALA A 114 5.05 5.38 -7.52
CA ALA A 114 5.80 6.48 -8.14
C ALA A 114 5.00 7.81 -8.21
N PHE A 115 3.69 7.73 -8.09
CA PHE A 115 2.77 8.87 -8.09
C PHE A 115 2.32 9.28 -6.68
N GLY A 116 2.91 8.68 -5.64
CA GLY A 116 2.63 9.03 -4.25
C GLY A 116 1.38 8.38 -3.64
N CYS A 117 0.72 7.47 -4.36
CA CYS A 117 -0.40 6.71 -3.82
C CYS A 117 0.09 5.58 -2.94
N ASP A 118 -0.69 5.22 -1.92
CA ASP A 118 -0.35 4.13 -1.01
C ASP A 118 -0.13 2.82 -1.77
N SER A 119 0.86 2.07 -1.34
CA SER A 119 1.19 0.75 -1.88
C SER A 119 1.58 -0.18 -0.75
N SER A 120 1.21 -1.45 -0.88
CA SER A 120 1.54 -2.46 0.12
C SER A 120 2.16 -3.68 -0.52
N ILE A 121 3.23 -4.18 0.09
CA ILE A 121 3.88 -5.42 -0.31
C ILE A 121 3.62 -6.45 0.77
N TYR A 122 3.09 -7.61 0.37
CA TYR A 122 2.78 -8.72 1.26
C TYR A 122 3.62 -9.93 0.91
N GLN A 123 4.08 -10.64 1.93
CA GLN A 123 4.71 -11.94 1.77
C GLN A 123 4.32 -12.87 2.90
N ASN A 124 3.90 -14.09 2.55
CA ASN A 124 3.70 -15.13 3.52
C ASN A 124 5.00 -15.93 3.66
N VAL A 125 5.50 -16.04 4.88
CA VAL A 125 6.68 -16.85 5.23
C VAL A 125 6.25 -17.98 6.12
N TYR A 126 6.59 -19.20 5.74
CA TYR A 126 6.38 -20.38 6.58
C TYR A 126 7.60 -20.59 7.47
N PHE A 127 7.39 -20.55 8.76
CA PHE A 127 8.42 -20.90 9.73
C PHE A 127 8.28 -22.35 10.16
N GLY A 128 9.32 -23.14 9.92
CA GLY A 128 9.44 -24.51 10.35
C GLY A 128 10.09 -24.64 11.73
N LEU A 129 9.81 -25.74 12.41
CA LEU A 129 10.48 -26.07 13.66
C LEU A 129 11.86 -26.66 13.39
N ARG A 130 12.81 -26.24 14.21
CA ARG A 130 14.03 -27.00 14.40
C ARG A 130 13.73 -28.14 15.39
N THR A 131 13.85 -29.38 14.95
CA THR A 131 13.75 -30.55 15.83
C THR A 131 15.11 -30.91 16.39
N THR A 132 15.17 -31.20 17.67
CA THR A 132 16.37 -31.72 18.33
C THR A 132 16.01 -33.13 18.83
N GLU A 133 16.70 -34.11 18.33
CA GLU A 133 16.63 -35.49 18.87
C GLU A 133 17.88 -35.74 19.70
N ILE A 134 17.67 -36.33 20.88
CA ILE A 134 18.74 -36.76 21.76
C ILE A 134 18.68 -38.29 21.80
N ALA A 135 19.76 -38.91 21.39
CA ALA A 135 19.91 -40.36 21.48
C ALA A 135 21.08 -40.68 22.44
N ASP A 136 20.76 -41.39 23.51
CA ASP A 136 21.77 -41.87 24.42
C ASP A 136 22.16 -43.30 24.00
N THR A 137 23.46 -43.53 23.84
CA THR A 137 23.99 -44.86 23.57
C THR A 137 25.24 -45.12 24.39
N THR A 138 25.47 -46.38 24.75
CA THR A 138 26.66 -46.83 25.42
C THR A 138 27.33 -47.90 24.60
N VAL A 139 28.58 -47.66 24.23
CA VAL A 139 29.39 -48.60 23.42
C VAL A 139 30.67 -48.92 24.17
N CYS A 140 31.29 -50.08 23.85
CA CYS A 140 32.49 -50.55 24.56
C CYS A 140 33.80 -50.23 23.85
N GLU A 141 33.71 -49.77 22.60
CA GLU A 141 34.84 -49.45 21.71
C GLU A 141 34.55 -48.19 20.92
N ASP A 142 35.22 -48.04 19.78
CA ASP A 142 35.02 -46.90 18.88
C ASP A 142 33.56 -46.84 18.36
N PHE A 143 33.01 -45.65 18.24
CA PHE A 143 31.65 -45.42 17.77
C PHE A 143 31.62 -44.41 16.62
N ASP A 144 31.01 -44.86 15.53
CA ASP A 144 30.71 -43.98 14.40
C ASP A 144 29.22 -43.70 14.36
N TRP A 145 28.85 -42.43 14.45
CA TRP A 145 27.47 -42.00 14.27
C TRP A 145 27.17 -41.85 12.78
N ILE A 146 26.30 -42.73 12.29
CA ILE A 146 25.95 -42.78 10.87
C ILE A 146 24.53 -42.25 10.66
N VAL A 147 24.38 -41.20 9.85
CA VAL A 147 23.08 -40.69 9.44
C VAL A 147 22.99 -40.75 7.90
N ASN A 148 21.93 -41.37 7.40
CA ASN A 148 21.71 -41.54 5.95
C ASN A 148 22.94 -42.13 5.19
N GLY A 149 23.68 -43.06 5.85
CA GLY A 149 24.84 -43.73 5.28
C GLY A 149 26.15 -42.93 5.34
N ASN A 150 26.14 -41.76 5.94
CA ASN A 150 27.36 -40.95 6.14
C ASN A 150 27.74 -40.89 7.62
N ILE A 151 29.04 -40.98 7.89
CA ILE A 151 29.56 -40.78 9.26
C ILE A 151 29.50 -39.29 9.54
N VAL A 152 28.74 -38.89 10.58
CA VAL A 152 28.54 -37.50 11.00
C VAL A 152 29.30 -37.16 12.28
N GLY A 153 29.81 -38.18 12.97
CA GLY A 153 30.66 -38.01 14.13
C GLY A 153 31.27 -39.35 14.52
N SER A 154 32.47 -39.34 15.12
CA SER A 154 33.19 -40.49 15.59
C SER A 154 33.76 -40.24 16.97
N VAL A 155 33.76 -41.21 17.85
CA VAL A 155 34.38 -41.19 19.18
C VAL A 155 35.29 -42.41 19.31
N ASN A 156 36.55 -42.21 19.65
CA ASN A 156 37.56 -43.22 19.80
C ASN A 156 38.32 -43.14 21.13
N GLN A 157 37.74 -42.46 22.13
CA GLN A 157 38.33 -42.27 23.44
C GLN A 157 37.39 -42.75 24.55
N LEU A 158 37.97 -43.26 25.64
CA LEU A 158 37.20 -43.64 26.82
C LEU A 158 36.66 -42.37 27.50
N GLY A 159 35.35 -42.36 27.77
CA GLY A 159 34.66 -41.27 28.44
C GLY A 159 33.24 -41.08 27.97
N THR A 160 32.66 -39.96 28.36
CA THR A 160 31.36 -39.49 27.84
C THR A 160 31.65 -38.37 26.89
N ASP A 161 31.11 -38.50 25.67
CA ASP A 161 31.20 -37.46 24.65
C ASP A 161 29.84 -37.09 24.10
N THR A 162 29.64 -35.92 23.56
CA THR A 162 28.38 -35.46 22.98
C THR A 162 28.64 -35.03 21.54
N LEU A 163 28.09 -35.76 20.61
CA LEU A 163 28.19 -35.46 19.18
C LEU A 163 26.97 -34.67 18.74
N TYR A 164 27.21 -33.66 17.89
CA TYR A 164 26.16 -32.82 17.34
C TYR A 164 26.11 -32.95 15.83
N PHE A 165 24.92 -33.09 15.29
CA PHE A 165 24.69 -33.10 13.86
C PHE A 165 23.46 -32.26 13.53
N THR A 166 23.58 -31.39 12.55
CA THR A 166 22.47 -30.55 12.07
C THR A 166 22.14 -30.94 10.64
N THR A 167 20.87 -31.22 10.38
CA THR A 167 20.33 -31.34 9.02
C THR A 167 19.61 -30.05 8.66
N THR A 168 19.87 -29.54 7.47
CA THR A 168 19.03 -28.50 6.85
C THR A 168 18.02 -29.19 5.92
N ASN A 169 16.76 -28.96 6.15
CA ASN A 169 15.69 -29.34 5.23
C ASN A 169 15.55 -28.30 4.13
#